data_78438614f1bdc31a0c71433e4c8791ea
#
_entry.id   78438614f1bdc31a0c71433e4c8791ea
#
_cell.length_a   1.000
_cell.length_b   1.000
_cell.length_c   1.000
_cell.angle_alpha   90.00
_cell.angle_beta   90.00
_cell.angle_gamma   90.00
#
_symmetry.space_group_name_H-M   'P 1'
#
loop_
_entity.id
_entity.type
_entity.pdbx_description
1 polymer ?
#
loop_
_entity_poly.entity_id
_entity_poly.type
_entity_poly.pdbx_seq_one_letter_code
_entity_poly.pdbx_strand_id
1 'polypeptide(L)'
;MKEFFQELVKQKSSMLILAGILLLVLGITSGLQAGSVSVSVEPAYRIVGIVLGVLLILTGIIFAWKDSSESKSTDDVKGRDKYSGKGESVLGTMLEKATQIDAIGYSLRTLIHNRQNFIVDAVRRGGTVRLLILDPNGKAVEVMKRVKPETGVAKDILRSLEIAQIKIQDQIKQSAGAGRFEIRVIDWIPSCSLLILNGTTEDAWMEVGYFPPNYKYVVGHKVYIQFSKKKEKSRFDDYYEEFNDLWTTAKPYEPK
;
A
#
# COMPACT_ATOMS: atom_id res chain seq x y z
N MET A 1 2.75 -22.06 1.75
CA MET A 1 4.14 -22.24 1.32
C MET A 1 5.03 -20.99 1.53
N LYS A 2 4.60 -19.78 1.15
CA LYS A 2 5.40 -18.54 1.33
C LYS A 2 5.65 -18.19 2.81
N GLU A 3 4.66 -18.33 3.67
CA GLU A 3 4.79 -18.09 5.11
C GLU A 3 5.78 -19.06 5.75
N PHE A 4 5.73 -20.34 5.35
CA PHE A 4 6.69 -21.35 5.78
C PHE A 4 8.12 -21.00 5.35
N PHE A 5 8.33 -20.49 4.12
CA PHE A 5 9.65 -20.04 3.68
C PHE A 5 10.12 -18.75 4.38
N GLN A 6 9.23 -17.82 4.72
CA GLN A 6 9.59 -16.61 5.48
C GLN A 6 9.93 -16.96 6.93
N GLU A 7 9.20 -17.86 7.53
CA GLU A 7 9.49 -18.38 8.87
C GLU A 7 10.82 -19.14 8.89
N LEU A 8 11.09 -19.92 7.85
CA LEU A 8 12.34 -20.68 7.67
C LEU A 8 13.56 -19.76 7.45
N VAL A 9 13.41 -18.62 6.73
CA VAL A 9 14.47 -17.62 6.54
C VAL A 9 14.71 -16.84 7.83
N LYS A 10 13.66 -16.46 8.55
CA LYS A 10 13.74 -15.82 9.87
C LYS A 10 14.40 -16.74 10.90
N GLN A 11 14.10 -18.01 10.84
CA GLN A 11 14.71 -19.05 11.66
C GLN A 11 16.18 -19.27 11.28
N LYS A 12 16.53 -19.18 9.97
CA LYS A 12 17.92 -19.31 9.49
C LYS A 12 18.81 -18.15 9.94
N SER A 13 18.36 -16.90 9.92
CA SER A 13 19.16 -15.77 10.40
C SER A 13 19.45 -15.87 11.89
N SER A 14 18.45 -16.25 12.69
CA SER A 14 18.60 -16.50 14.13
C SER A 14 19.53 -17.68 14.42
N MET A 15 19.45 -18.76 13.66
CA MET A 15 20.35 -19.91 13.78
C MET A 15 21.80 -19.56 13.44
N LEU A 16 22.03 -18.74 12.40
CA LEU A 16 23.36 -18.30 12.02
C LEU A 16 24.01 -17.44 13.12
N ILE A 17 23.24 -16.52 13.72
CA ILE A 17 23.72 -15.70 14.82
C ILE A 17 24.05 -16.56 16.04
N LEU A 18 23.19 -17.51 16.38
CA LEU A 18 23.38 -18.39 17.53
C LEU A 18 24.59 -19.32 17.35
N ALA A 19 24.76 -19.88 16.15
CA ALA A 19 25.94 -20.70 15.80
C ALA A 19 27.23 -19.86 15.83
N GLY A 20 27.17 -18.60 15.36
CA GLY A 20 28.28 -17.67 15.42
C GLY A 20 28.69 -17.32 16.84
N ILE A 21 27.72 -17.06 17.74
CA ILE A 21 27.99 -16.80 19.16
C ILE A 21 28.63 -18.03 19.82
N LEU A 22 28.13 -19.22 19.53
CA LEU A 22 28.66 -20.47 20.10
C LEU A 22 30.12 -20.71 19.68
N LEU A 23 30.44 -20.48 18.39
CA LEU A 23 31.82 -20.58 17.89
C LEU A 23 32.74 -19.51 18.48
N LEU A 24 32.22 -18.30 18.71
CA LEU A 24 32.96 -17.19 19.32
C LEU A 24 33.28 -17.50 20.78
N VAL A 25 32.34 -18.05 21.54
CA VAL A 25 32.55 -18.48 22.93
C VAL A 25 33.57 -19.61 23.00
N LEU A 26 33.50 -20.61 22.12
CA LEU A 26 34.48 -21.71 22.01
C LEU A 26 35.87 -21.20 21.63
N GLY A 27 35.98 -20.18 20.80
CA GLY A 27 37.26 -19.58 20.40
C GLY A 27 37.90 -18.75 21.52
N ILE A 28 37.09 -18.05 22.35
CA ILE A 28 37.58 -17.20 23.45
C ILE A 28 37.92 -18.06 24.70
N THR A 29 37.11 -19.08 24.96
CA THR A 29 37.35 -19.96 26.12
C THR A 29 38.39 -21.03 25.78
N SER A 30 39.32 -21.28 26.67
CA SER A 30 40.35 -22.34 26.47
C SER A 30 39.79 -23.75 26.50
N GLY A 31 38.50 -23.92 26.76
CA GLY A 31 37.77 -25.19 26.79
C GLY A 31 36.41 -24.98 27.42
N LEU A 32 35.47 -25.86 27.10
CA LEU A 32 34.16 -25.95 27.74
C LEU A 32 34.15 -27.20 28.63
N GLN A 33 33.78 -27.00 29.89
CA GLN A 33 33.56 -28.10 30.82
C GLN A 33 32.07 -28.17 31.13
N ALA A 34 31.47 -29.28 30.73
CA ALA A 34 30.05 -29.58 31.01
C ALA A 34 29.99 -30.93 31.70
N GLY A 35 29.85 -30.92 33.01
CA GLY A 35 29.86 -32.13 33.84
C GLY A 35 31.21 -32.83 33.79
N SER A 36 31.24 -34.12 33.40
CA SER A 36 32.45 -34.94 33.29
C SER A 36 33.17 -34.84 31.94
N VAL A 37 32.62 -34.05 31.01
CA VAL A 37 33.19 -33.89 29.66
C VAL A 37 33.93 -32.55 29.59
N SER A 38 35.26 -32.58 29.36
CA SER A 38 36.08 -31.40 29.09
C SER A 38 36.57 -31.43 27.65
N VAL A 39 36.26 -30.39 26.89
CA VAL A 39 36.74 -30.20 25.51
C VAL A 39 37.78 -29.10 25.54
N SER A 40 39.06 -29.40 25.30
CA SER A 40 40.13 -28.42 25.13
C SER A 40 40.33 -28.13 23.65
N VAL A 41 40.38 -26.87 23.30
CA VAL A 41 40.60 -26.41 21.91
C VAL A 41 42.03 -25.95 21.77
N GLU A 42 42.79 -26.51 20.79
CA GLU A 42 44.14 -26.07 20.49
C GLU A 42 44.17 -24.58 20.06
N PRO A 43 45.23 -23.83 20.41
CA PRO A 43 45.32 -22.39 20.12
C PRO A 43 45.12 -22.00 18.65
N ALA A 44 45.55 -22.85 17.72
CA ALA A 44 45.37 -22.61 16.29
C ALA A 44 43.90 -22.62 15.84
N TYR A 45 43.10 -23.50 16.40
CA TYR A 45 41.64 -23.60 16.10
C TYR A 45 40.81 -22.51 16.78
N ARG A 46 41.32 -21.86 17.83
CA ARG A 46 40.62 -20.73 18.49
C ARG A 46 40.49 -19.54 17.56
N ILE A 47 41.59 -19.18 16.86
CA ILE A 47 41.58 -18.05 15.93
C ILE A 47 40.59 -18.33 14.79
N VAL A 48 40.59 -19.55 14.25
CA VAL A 48 39.64 -19.96 13.21
C VAL A 48 38.20 -19.91 13.71
N GLY A 49 37.94 -20.37 14.95
CA GLY A 49 36.61 -20.31 15.58
C GLY A 49 36.10 -18.89 15.76
N ILE A 50 36.98 -17.97 16.20
CA ILE A 50 36.64 -16.53 16.36
C ILE A 50 36.28 -15.92 14.99
N VAL A 51 37.12 -16.13 13.99
CA VAL A 51 36.90 -15.55 12.65
C VAL A 51 35.61 -16.08 12.02
N LEU A 52 35.39 -17.38 12.08
CA LEU A 52 34.15 -18.02 11.59
C LEU A 52 32.92 -17.55 12.38
N GLY A 53 33.01 -17.43 13.70
CA GLY A 53 31.94 -16.92 14.55
C GLY A 53 31.53 -15.51 14.19
N VAL A 54 32.51 -14.60 14.00
CA VAL A 54 32.25 -13.22 13.57
C VAL A 54 31.60 -13.18 12.17
N LEU A 55 32.11 -13.97 11.22
CA LEU A 55 31.54 -14.05 9.87
C LEU A 55 30.09 -14.53 9.88
N LEU A 56 29.76 -15.54 10.67
CA LEU A 56 28.38 -16.04 10.77
C LEU A 56 27.44 -15.01 11.42
N ILE A 57 27.89 -14.29 12.44
CA ILE A 57 27.11 -13.20 13.05
C ILE A 57 26.85 -12.09 12.05
N LEU A 58 27.89 -11.61 11.36
CA LEU A 58 27.75 -10.57 10.33
C LEU A 58 26.80 -10.99 9.21
N THR A 59 26.93 -12.22 8.73
CA THR A 59 26.05 -12.79 7.71
C THR A 59 24.61 -12.84 8.21
N GLY A 60 24.39 -13.30 9.44
CA GLY A 60 23.07 -13.33 10.07
C GLY A 60 22.45 -11.94 10.25
N ILE A 61 23.27 -10.94 10.63
CA ILE A 61 22.83 -9.54 10.74
C ILE A 61 22.47 -8.97 9.36
N ILE A 62 23.28 -9.22 8.32
CA ILE A 62 23.00 -8.76 6.96
C ILE A 62 21.70 -9.38 6.44
N PHE A 63 21.45 -10.67 6.68
CA PHE A 63 20.20 -11.32 6.32
C PHE A 63 19.01 -10.74 7.10
N ALA A 64 19.16 -10.51 8.41
CA ALA A 64 18.12 -9.89 9.23
C ALA A 64 17.84 -8.43 8.81
N TRP A 65 18.87 -7.68 8.41
CA TRP A 65 18.76 -6.29 7.93
C TRP A 65 18.11 -6.22 6.56
N LYS A 66 18.48 -7.11 5.66
CA LYS A 66 17.84 -7.23 4.35
C LYS A 66 16.37 -7.61 4.47
N ASP A 67 16.02 -8.53 5.33
CA ASP A 67 14.63 -8.92 5.64
C ASP A 67 13.86 -7.78 6.33
N SER A 68 14.52 -7.00 7.21
CA SER A 68 13.92 -5.83 7.89
C SER A 68 13.79 -4.61 6.96
N SER A 69 14.69 -4.42 5.99
CA SER A 69 14.59 -3.34 5.00
C SER A 69 13.54 -3.65 3.92
N GLU A 70 13.41 -4.91 3.53
CA GLU A 70 12.28 -5.36 2.70
C GLU A 70 10.95 -5.28 3.46
N SER A 71 10.93 -5.49 4.78
CA SER A 71 9.71 -5.40 5.62
C SER A 71 9.25 -3.96 5.86
N LYS A 72 10.14 -2.99 5.99
CA LYS A 72 9.76 -1.58 6.27
C LYS A 72 9.26 -0.80 5.05
N SER A 73 9.63 -1.20 3.83
CA SER A 73 9.08 -0.62 2.61
C SER A 73 7.80 -1.31 2.12
N THR A 74 7.45 -2.47 2.71
CA THR A 74 6.41 -3.36 2.21
C THR A 74 5.13 -3.37 3.02
N ASP A 75 5.07 -2.85 4.25
CA ASP A 75 3.82 -2.87 5.02
C ASP A 75 2.76 -1.89 4.49
N ASP A 76 3.16 -0.83 3.75
CA ASP A 76 2.21 0.04 3.02
C ASP A 76 1.93 -0.45 1.57
N VAL A 77 2.69 -1.41 1.06
CA VAL A 77 2.68 -1.83 -0.36
C VAL A 77 2.34 -3.31 -0.55
N LYS A 78 2.46 -4.17 0.48
CA LYS A 78 2.27 -5.64 0.36
C LYS A 78 0.87 -6.10 -0.05
N GLY A 79 -0.16 -5.28 0.10
CA GLY A 79 -1.47 -5.55 -0.51
C GLY A 79 -1.49 -5.39 -2.02
N ARG A 80 -0.55 -4.62 -2.59
CA ARG A 80 -0.39 -4.37 -4.03
C ARG A 80 0.52 -5.37 -4.73
N ASP A 81 1.49 -5.93 -4.05
CA ASP A 81 2.60 -6.68 -4.66
C ASP A 81 2.26 -8.06 -5.22
N LYS A 82 1.09 -8.61 -4.98
CA LYS A 82 0.66 -9.83 -5.68
C LYS A 82 0.32 -9.59 -7.16
N TYR A 83 0.16 -8.32 -7.57
CA TYR A 83 -0.11 -7.93 -8.96
C TYR A 83 0.93 -6.94 -9.53
N SER A 84 1.93 -6.50 -8.77
CA SER A 84 2.60 -5.23 -8.98
C SER A 84 3.82 -5.22 -9.89
N GLY A 85 4.36 -6.31 -10.32
CA GLY A 85 5.57 -6.21 -11.16
C GLY A 85 5.32 -5.53 -12.53
N LYS A 86 4.13 -5.75 -13.12
CA LYS A 86 3.73 -5.17 -14.42
C LYS A 86 2.57 -4.17 -14.30
N GLY A 87 1.73 -4.27 -13.28
CA GLY A 87 0.51 -3.48 -13.15
C GLY A 87 0.73 -2.02 -12.73
N GLU A 88 1.74 -1.72 -11.94
CA GLU A 88 2.02 -0.34 -11.51
C GLU A 88 2.57 0.52 -12.65
N SER A 89 3.39 -0.03 -13.51
CA SER A 89 3.88 0.67 -14.70
C SER A 89 2.73 0.95 -15.68
N VAL A 90 1.80 0.02 -15.83
CA VAL A 90 0.64 0.16 -16.71
C VAL A 90 -0.31 1.23 -16.18
N LEU A 91 -0.67 1.20 -14.89
CA LEU A 91 -1.54 2.20 -14.28
C LEU A 91 -0.90 3.60 -14.30
N GLY A 92 0.41 3.71 -14.05
CA GLY A 92 1.15 4.97 -14.16
C GLY A 92 1.02 5.58 -15.56
N THR A 93 1.32 4.79 -16.59
CA THR A 93 1.21 5.23 -17.99
C THR A 93 -0.22 5.61 -18.38
N MET A 94 -1.23 4.90 -17.87
CA MET A 94 -2.64 5.24 -18.12
C MET A 94 -3.04 6.54 -17.44
N LEU A 95 -2.61 6.76 -16.19
CA LEU A 95 -2.87 8.00 -15.46
C LEU A 95 -2.19 9.21 -16.13
N GLU A 96 -0.98 9.04 -16.64
CA GLU A 96 -0.27 10.10 -17.39
C GLU A 96 -1.06 10.59 -18.61
N LYS A 97 -1.81 9.72 -19.25
CA LYS A 97 -2.58 10.03 -20.46
C LYS A 97 -4.05 10.35 -20.17
N ALA A 98 -4.52 10.09 -18.95
CA ALA A 98 -5.92 10.26 -18.62
C ALA A 98 -6.34 11.73 -18.69
N THR A 99 -7.45 11.99 -19.37
CA THR A 99 -8.16 13.29 -19.38
C THR A 99 -9.43 13.25 -18.53
N GLN A 100 -9.88 12.05 -18.14
CA GLN A 100 -10.96 11.87 -17.19
C GLN A 100 -10.51 10.88 -16.12
N ILE A 101 -10.63 11.28 -14.84
CA ILE A 101 -10.34 10.46 -13.67
C ILE A 101 -11.56 10.50 -12.76
N ASP A 102 -12.24 9.38 -12.61
CA ASP A 102 -13.34 9.21 -11.69
C ASP A 102 -12.93 8.20 -10.62
N ALA A 103 -13.12 8.53 -9.34
CA ALA A 103 -12.72 7.63 -8.27
C ALA A 103 -13.69 7.66 -7.09
N ILE A 104 -13.97 6.49 -6.52
CA ILE A 104 -14.70 6.33 -5.27
C ILE A 104 -13.92 5.46 -4.29
N GLY A 105 -13.92 5.86 -3.04
CA GLY A 105 -13.28 5.09 -1.96
C GLY A 105 -13.43 5.77 -0.61
N TYR A 106 -12.99 5.10 0.45
CA TYR A 106 -13.10 5.65 1.80
C TYR A 106 -12.36 6.97 1.96
N SER A 107 -11.10 7.02 1.61
CA SER A 107 -10.25 8.21 1.73
C SER A 107 -9.51 8.55 0.44
N LEU A 108 -9.50 7.66 -0.55
CA LEU A 108 -8.70 7.77 -1.77
C LEU A 108 -7.22 8.15 -1.51
N ARG A 109 -6.70 7.80 -0.32
CA ARG A 109 -5.37 8.20 0.16
C ARG A 109 -4.28 7.96 -0.87
N THR A 110 -4.24 6.78 -1.48
CA THR A 110 -3.20 6.46 -2.46
C THR A 110 -3.23 7.36 -3.69
N LEU A 111 -4.43 7.66 -4.19
CA LEU A 111 -4.60 8.54 -5.36
C LEU A 111 -4.24 9.98 -4.99
N ILE A 112 -4.74 10.47 -3.87
CA ILE A 112 -4.58 11.88 -3.46
C ILE A 112 -3.17 12.18 -2.93
N HIS A 113 -2.56 11.27 -2.15
CA HIS A 113 -1.25 11.52 -1.54
C HIS A 113 -0.08 11.15 -2.46
N ASN A 114 -0.17 9.99 -3.11
CA ASN A 114 0.96 9.45 -3.85
C ASN A 114 0.89 9.76 -5.34
N ARG A 115 -0.28 10.13 -5.85
CA ARG A 115 -0.54 10.33 -7.29
C ARG A 115 -1.19 11.67 -7.61
N GLN A 116 -1.07 12.65 -6.72
CA GLN A 116 -1.66 13.99 -6.89
C GLN A 116 -1.24 14.68 -8.21
N ASN A 117 0.00 14.46 -8.66
CA ASN A 117 0.50 15.05 -9.90
C ASN A 117 -0.33 14.65 -11.12
N PHE A 118 -0.77 13.37 -11.20
CA PHE A 118 -1.62 12.91 -12.31
C PHE A 118 -3.00 13.60 -12.29
N ILE A 119 -3.55 13.88 -11.11
CA ILE A 119 -4.80 14.64 -10.95
C ILE A 119 -4.61 16.05 -11.50
N VAL A 120 -3.55 16.75 -11.05
CA VAL A 120 -3.23 18.10 -11.49
C VAL A 120 -3.00 18.15 -13.00
N ASP A 121 -2.22 17.21 -13.53
CA ASP A 121 -1.89 17.15 -14.94
C ASP A 121 -3.11 16.83 -15.82
N ALA A 122 -4.02 15.97 -15.36
CA ALA A 122 -5.28 15.71 -16.05
C ALA A 122 -6.11 17.00 -16.19
N VAL A 123 -6.26 17.77 -15.09
CA VAL A 123 -7.00 19.04 -15.10
C VAL A 123 -6.29 20.09 -15.96
N ARG A 124 -4.96 20.20 -15.89
CA ARG A 124 -4.17 21.11 -16.73
C ARG A 124 -4.35 20.85 -18.23
N ARG A 125 -4.51 19.59 -18.60
CA ARG A 125 -4.82 19.20 -20.00
C ARG A 125 -6.28 19.45 -20.40
N GLY A 126 -7.07 20.16 -19.57
CA GLY A 126 -8.48 20.44 -19.84
C GLY A 126 -9.42 19.28 -19.46
N GLY A 127 -8.92 18.29 -18.75
CA GLY A 127 -9.68 17.11 -18.34
C GLY A 127 -10.56 17.32 -17.12
N THR A 128 -11.27 16.26 -16.74
CA THR A 128 -12.20 16.25 -15.60
C THR A 128 -11.77 15.22 -14.57
N VAL A 129 -11.74 15.64 -13.30
CA VAL A 129 -11.47 14.75 -12.17
C VAL A 129 -12.63 14.84 -11.18
N ARG A 130 -13.25 13.69 -10.87
CA ARG A 130 -14.36 13.56 -9.93
C ARG A 130 -13.98 12.57 -8.83
N LEU A 131 -13.99 13.03 -7.58
CA LEU A 131 -13.63 12.22 -6.42
C LEU A 131 -14.82 12.07 -5.47
N LEU A 132 -15.22 10.83 -5.21
CA LEU A 132 -16.21 10.46 -4.20
C LEU A 132 -15.51 9.89 -2.97
N ILE A 133 -15.64 10.57 -1.82
CA ILE A 133 -14.98 10.21 -0.57
C ILE A 133 -16.04 10.11 0.53
N LEU A 134 -15.79 9.33 1.58
CA LEU A 134 -16.69 9.32 2.74
C LEU A 134 -16.76 10.70 3.40
N ASP A 135 -17.98 11.08 3.83
CA ASP A 135 -18.14 12.26 4.67
C ASP A 135 -17.44 12.04 6.01
N PRO A 136 -16.44 12.85 6.37
CA PRO A 136 -15.71 12.69 7.63
C PRO A 136 -16.60 12.86 8.86
N ASN A 137 -17.74 13.54 8.73
CA ASN A 137 -18.73 13.77 9.79
C ASN A 137 -19.97 12.88 9.63
N GLY A 138 -19.97 11.97 8.66
CA GLY A 138 -21.10 11.11 8.34
C GLY A 138 -21.21 9.88 9.23
N LYS A 139 -22.41 9.29 9.24
CA LYS A 139 -22.71 8.06 10.00
C LYS A 139 -21.82 6.89 9.61
N ALA A 140 -21.46 6.78 8.33
CA ALA A 140 -20.57 5.74 7.84
C ALA A 140 -19.23 5.75 8.58
N VAL A 141 -18.65 6.93 8.77
CA VAL A 141 -17.38 7.11 9.50
C VAL A 141 -17.55 6.83 10.99
N GLU A 142 -18.68 7.20 11.60
CA GLU A 142 -18.97 6.85 12.98
C GLU A 142 -19.06 5.34 13.20
N VAL A 143 -19.72 4.62 12.29
CA VAL A 143 -19.77 3.16 12.33
C VAL A 143 -18.37 2.58 12.20
N MET A 144 -17.58 3.07 11.26
CA MET A 144 -16.19 2.62 11.07
C MET A 144 -15.31 2.87 12.30
N LYS A 145 -15.45 4.01 12.98
CA LYS A 145 -14.74 4.30 14.24
C LYS A 145 -15.10 3.32 15.37
N ARG A 146 -16.38 2.91 15.46
CA ARG A 146 -16.83 1.94 16.46
C ARG A 146 -16.31 0.54 16.19
N VAL A 147 -16.29 0.13 14.93
CA VAL A 147 -15.84 -1.21 14.53
C VAL A 147 -14.33 -1.30 14.55
N LYS A 148 -13.61 -0.18 14.31
CA LYS A 148 -12.15 -0.12 14.22
C LYS A 148 -11.59 1.21 14.71
N PRO A 149 -11.55 1.42 16.02
CA PRO A 149 -11.03 2.66 16.60
C PRO A 149 -9.54 2.90 16.23
N GLU A 150 -8.76 1.84 16.01
CA GLU A 150 -7.33 1.90 15.72
C GLU A 150 -6.98 2.27 14.27
N THR A 151 -7.93 2.26 13.34
CA THR A 151 -7.62 2.43 11.91
C THR A 151 -7.32 3.86 11.48
N GLY A 152 -7.66 4.85 12.30
CA GLY A 152 -7.46 6.26 11.94
C GLY A 152 -8.21 6.72 10.68
N VAL A 153 -9.21 5.95 10.20
CA VAL A 153 -9.92 6.19 8.93
C VAL A 153 -10.42 7.63 8.81
N ALA A 154 -11.02 8.18 9.88
CA ALA A 154 -11.49 9.56 9.87
C ALA A 154 -10.35 10.57 9.66
N LYS A 155 -9.19 10.32 10.28
CA LYS A 155 -7.99 11.14 10.10
C LYS A 155 -7.46 11.05 8.67
N ASP A 156 -7.46 9.87 8.09
CA ASP A 156 -7.04 9.67 6.69
C ASP A 156 -8.00 10.36 5.71
N ILE A 157 -9.31 10.31 5.97
CA ILE A 157 -10.31 11.02 5.16
C ILE A 157 -10.07 12.54 5.24
N LEU A 158 -9.99 13.10 6.44
CA LEU A 158 -9.76 14.54 6.65
C LEU A 158 -8.46 14.99 5.98
N ARG A 159 -7.37 14.25 6.15
CA ARG A 159 -6.09 14.57 5.52
C ARG A 159 -6.15 14.51 4.00
N SER A 160 -6.88 13.55 3.43
CA SER A 160 -7.04 13.46 1.98
C SER A 160 -7.86 14.62 1.43
N LEU A 161 -8.92 15.02 2.13
CA LEU A 161 -9.73 16.18 1.76
C LEU A 161 -8.92 17.49 1.87
N GLU A 162 -8.13 17.65 2.92
CA GLU A 162 -7.25 18.80 3.10
C GLU A 162 -6.21 18.91 1.95
N ILE A 163 -5.53 17.81 1.61
CA ILE A 163 -4.57 17.80 0.50
C ILE A 163 -5.27 18.11 -0.82
N ALA A 164 -6.43 17.51 -1.06
CA ALA A 164 -7.16 17.72 -2.29
C ALA A 164 -7.61 19.18 -2.44
N GLN A 165 -8.09 19.81 -1.38
CA GLN A 165 -8.54 21.19 -1.41
C GLN A 165 -7.41 22.21 -1.40
N ILE A 166 -6.41 22.06 -0.53
CA ILE A 166 -5.36 23.06 -0.40
C ILE A 166 -4.32 22.87 -1.50
N LYS A 167 -3.72 21.66 -1.57
CA LYS A 167 -2.58 21.47 -2.48
C LYS A 167 -2.99 21.29 -3.93
N ILE A 168 -3.98 20.43 -4.19
CA ILE A 168 -4.37 20.12 -5.58
C ILE A 168 -5.09 21.31 -6.20
N GLN A 169 -6.07 21.91 -5.51
CA GLN A 169 -6.78 23.07 -6.03
C GLN A 169 -5.87 24.28 -6.23
N ASP A 170 -4.92 24.54 -5.31
CA ASP A 170 -3.99 25.66 -5.50
C ASP A 170 -3.06 25.44 -6.69
N GLN A 171 -2.57 24.22 -6.90
CA GLN A 171 -1.79 23.90 -8.09
C GLN A 171 -2.60 24.02 -9.39
N ILE A 172 -3.90 23.70 -9.34
CA ILE A 172 -4.81 23.86 -10.48
C ILE A 172 -5.06 25.36 -10.75
N LYS A 173 -5.33 26.17 -9.71
CA LYS A 173 -5.55 27.62 -9.85
C LYS A 173 -4.34 28.35 -10.43
N GLN A 174 -3.13 27.90 -10.10
CA GLN A 174 -1.89 28.45 -10.65
C GLN A 174 -1.64 28.05 -12.11
N SER A 175 -2.40 27.10 -12.62
CA SER A 175 -2.30 26.64 -14.01
C SER A 175 -3.44 27.23 -14.83
N ALA A 176 -3.14 27.71 -16.04
CA ALA A 176 -4.13 28.25 -16.98
C ALA A 176 -5.05 27.18 -17.62
N GLY A 177 -5.17 25.99 -17.01
CA GLY A 177 -5.94 24.87 -17.53
C GLY A 177 -7.45 25.08 -17.38
N ALA A 178 -8.21 24.73 -18.42
CA ALA A 178 -9.68 24.83 -18.45
C ALA A 178 -10.40 23.60 -17.90
N GLY A 179 -9.68 22.66 -17.24
CA GLY A 179 -10.23 21.44 -16.72
C GLY A 179 -11.04 21.62 -15.43
N ARG A 180 -11.71 20.55 -15.00
CA ARG A 180 -12.61 20.56 -13.86
C ARG A 180 -12.13 19.57 -12.79
N PHE A 181 -12.06 20.03 -11.52
CA PHE A 181 -11.77 19.21 -10.36
C PHE A 181 -12.89 19.35 -9.34
N GLU A 182 -13.55 18.25 -9.02
CA GLU A 182 -14.68 18.23 -8.09
C GLU A 182 -14.54 17.13 -7.06
N ILE A 183 -14.92 17.44 -5.82
CA ILE A 183 -14.99 16.47 -4.72
C ILE A 183 -16.43 16.46 -4.21
N ARG A 184 -16.97 15.25 -4.05
CA ARG A 184 -18.24 15.03 -3.37
C ARG A 184 -18.09 14.02 -2.24
N VAL A 185 -18.97 14.08 -1.26
CA VAL A 185 -18.95 13.19 -0.10
C VAL A 185 -20.21 12.35 -0.04
N ILE A 186 -20.04 11.12 0.45
CA ILE A 186 -21.10 10.13 0.66
C ILE A 186 -21.15 9.69 2.13
N ASP A 187 -22.34 9.46 2.64
CA ASP A 187 -22.60 9.05 4.03
C ASP A 187 -22.97 7.56 4.17
N TRP A 188 -22.42 6.73 3.32
CA TRP A 188 -22.55 5.28 3.39
C TRP A 188 -21.27 4.62 2.92
N ILE A 189 -21.03 3.39 3.37
CA ILE A 189 -19.81 2.64 3.06
C ILE A 189 -19.97 1.99 1.69
N PRO A 190 -19.17 2.37 0.67
CA PRO A 190 -19.23 1.72 -0.63
C PRO A 190 -18.76 0.27 -0.53
N SER A 191 -19.35 -0.63 -1.31
CA SER A 191 -18.99 -2.05 -1.39
C SER A 191 -17.60 -2.29 -1.96
N CYS A 192 -17.15 -1.39 -2.83
CA CYS A 192 -15.86 -1.42 -3.47
C CYS A 192 -15.28 -0.01 -3.65
N SER A 193 -13.99 0.08 -3.93
CA SER A 193 -13.38 1.28 -4.46
C SER A 193 -13.28 1.16 -5.98
N LEU A 194 -13.52 2.25 -6.70
CA LEU A 194 -13.35 2.33 -8.15
C LEU A 194 -12.31 3.39 -8.48
N LEU A 195 -11.52 3.11 -9.51
CA LEU A 195 -10.72 4.08 -10.23
C LEU A 195 -11.02 3.90 -11.72
N ILE A 196 -11.62 4.89 -12.34
CA ILE A 196 -12.05 4.86 -13.73
C ILE A 196 -11.27 5.92 -14.49
N LEU A 197 -10.65 5.51 -15.57
CA LEU A 197 -9.89 6.39 -16.45
C LEU A 197 -10.58 6.48 -17.81
N ASN A 198 -10.83 7.70 -18.27
CA ASN A 198 -11.46 8.01 -19.56
C ASN A 198 -12.78 7.28 -19.78
N GLY A 199 -13.64 7.21 -18.76
CA GLY A 199 -14.87 6.38 -18.73
C GLY A 199 -15.82 6.59 -19.92
N THR A 200 -15.79 7.75 -20.55
CA THR A 200 -16.60 8.08 -21.73
C THR A 200 -16.02 7.59 -23.05
N THR A 201 -14.76 7.14 -23.09
CA THR A 201 -14.09 6.71 -24.32
C THR A 201 -14.11 5.19 -24.49
N GLU A 202 -13.83 4.70 -25.70
CA GLU A 202 -13.70 3.27 -25.98
C GLU A 202 -12.44 2.65 -25.33
N ASP A 203 -11.38 3.45 -25.12
CA ASP A 203 -10.15 3.00 -24.45
C ASP A 203 -10.21 3.16 -22.93
N ALA A 204 -11.42 3.29 -22.37
CA ALA A 204 -11.64 3.40 -20.95
C ALA A 204 -11.11 2.18 -20.19
N TRP A 205 -10.60 2.45 -19.01
CA TRP A 205 -10.06 1.46 -18.10
C TRP A 205 -10.57 1.68 -16.67
N MET A 206 -10.74 0.59 -15.94
CA MET A 206 -11.25 0.62 -14.58
C MET A 206 -10.51 -0.36 -13.69
N GLU A 207 -10.27 0.05 -12.45
CA GLU A 207 -9.85 -0.81 -11.35
C GLU A 207 -10.92 -0.83 -10.27
N VAL A 208 -11.38 -2.02 -9.93
CA VAL A 208 -12.34 -2.28 -8.85
C VAL A 208 -11.61 -2.94 -7.69
N GLY A 209 -11.59 -2.28 -6.54
CA GLY A 209 -11.00 -2.82 -5.33
C GLY A 209 -12.07 -3.25 -4.34
N TYR A 210 -12.28 -4.55 -4.18
CA TYR A 210 -13.24 -5.08 -3.22
C TYR A 210 -12.72 -4.99 -1.79
N PHE A 211 -13.58 -4.54 -0.89
CA PHE A 211 -13.30 -4.56 0.53
C PHE A 211 -13.63 -5.95 1.08
N PRO A 212 -12.69 -6.61 1.77
CA PRO A 212 -12.98 -7.89 2.37
C PRO A 212 -14.07 -7.74 3.45
N PRO A 213 -14.98 -8.72 3.58
CA PRO A 213 -16.08 -8.66 4.56
C PRO A 213 -15.58 -8.61 6.00
N ASN A 214 -14.36 -9.08 6.25
CA ASN A 214 -13.72 -8.99 7.55
C ASN A 214 -12.82 -7.76 7.61
N TYR A 215 -13.32 -6.69 8.22
CA TYR A 215 -12.63 -5.39 8.36
C TYR A 215 -11.23 -5.47 9.01
N LYS A 216 -10.88 -6.59 9.63
CA LYS A 216 -9.54 -6.81 10.21
C LYS A 216 -8.41 -6.71 9.18
N TYR A 217 -8.73 -6.80 7.88
CA TYR A 217 -7.78 -6.84 6.77
C TYR A 217 -7.90 -5.67 5.77
N VAL A 218 -8.56 -4.57 6.15
CA VAL A 218 -8.80 -3.41 5.24
C VAL A 218 -7.52 -2.73 4.75
N VAL A 219 -6.42 -2.87 5.49
CA VAL A 219 -5.12 -2.32 5.08
C VAL A 219 -4.26 -3.48 4.56
N GLY A 220 -4.26 -3.73 3.26
CA GLY A 220 -3.29 -4.62 2.62
C GLY A 220 -3.84 -5.83 1.84
N HIS A 221 -5.14 -6.16 1.94
CA HIS A 221 -5.70 -7.36 1.30
C HIS A 221 -6.89 -7.08 0.38
N LYS A 222 -6.93 -5.92 -0.28
CA LYS A 222 -7.93 -5.67 -1.31
C LYS A 222 -7.69 -6.59 -2.49
N VAL A 223 -8.75 -7.22 -2.96
CA VAL A 223 -8.74 -7.90 -4.25
C VAL A 223 -9.04 -6.84 -5.31
N TYR A 224 -8.09 -6.61 -6.19
CA TYR A 224 -8.27 -5.68 -7.31
C TYR A 224 -8.59 -6.48 -8.58
N ILE A 225 -9.60 -6.04 -9.29
CA ILE A 225 -9.95 -6.54 -10.63
C ILE A 225 -9.86 -5.36 -11.59
N GLN A 226 -9.24 -5.58 -12.74
CA GLN A 226 -9.03 -4.55 -13.75
C GLN A 226 -9.82 -4.90 -15.00
N PHE A 227 -10.55 -3.93 -15.52
CA PHE A 227 -11.36 -4.06 -16.74
C PHE A 227 -10.93 -3.04 -17.78
N SER A 228 -10.97 -3.43 -19.02
CA SER A 228 -10.95 -2.51 -20.16
C SER A 228 -12.33 -2.52 -20.80
N LYS A 229 -12.91 -1.37 -21.08
CA LYS A 229 -14.21 -1.24 -21.74
C LYS A 229 -14.24 -2.01 -23.06
N LYS A 230 -13.14 -1.97 -23.80
CA LYS A 230 -12.97 -2.69 -25.06
C LYS A 230 -13.12 -4.22 -24.94
N LYS A 231 -12.75 -4.80 -23.78
CA LYS A 231 -12.80 -6.26 -23.56
C LYS A 231 -14.04 -6.71 -22.82
N GLU A 232 -14.52 -5.92 -21.88
CA GLU A 232 -15.60 -6.27 -20.95
C GLU A 232 -16.63 -5.15 -20.86
N LYS A 233 -17.15 -4.72 -22.01
CA LYS A 233 -18.00 -3.54 -22.15
C LYS A 233 -19.19 -3.52 -21.19
N SER A 234 -19.99 -4.57 -21.14
CA SER A 234 -21.19 -4.62 -20.29
C SER A 234 -20.85 -4.40 -18.82
N ARG A 235 -19.84 -5.15 -18.30
CA ARG A 235 -19.41 -5.03 -16.91
C ARG A 235 -18.81 -3.66 -16.61
N PHE A 236 -18.08 -3.10 -17.56
CA PHE A 236 -17.53 -1.74 -17.43
C PHE A 236 -18.65 -0.71 -17.33
N ASP A 237 -19.63 -0.80 -18.23
CA ASP A 237 -20.76 0.14 -18.29
C ASP A 237 -21.60 0.06 -17.00
N ASP A 238 -21.85 -1.15 -16.44
CA ASP A 238 -22.57 -1.33 -15.17
C ASP A 238 -21.90 -0.56 -14.01
N TYR A 239 -20.58 -0.70 -13.81
CA TYR A 239 -19.86 0.03 -12.76
C TYR A 239 -19.76 1.53 -13.04
N TYR A 240 -19.66 1.91 -14.32
CA TYR A 240 -19.58 3.32 -14.69
C TYR A 240 -20.92 4.04 -14.47
N GLU A 241 -22.02 3.36 -14.76
CA GLU A 241 -23.38 3.84 -14.48
C GLU A 241 -23.59 3.97 -12.97
N GLU A 242 -23.24 2.94 -12.18
CA GLU A 242 -23.29 3.00 -10.72
C GLU A 242 -22.48 4.20 -10.18
N PHE A 243 -21.26 4.43 -10.66
CA PHE A 243 -20.49 5.60 -10.27
C PHE A 243 -21.22 6.91 -10.56
N ASN A 244 -21.82 7.06 -11.74
CA ASN A 244 -22.53 8.28 -12.13
C ASN A 244 -23.80 8.52 -11.28
N ASP A 245 -24.53 7.47 -10.94
CA ASP A 245 -25.69 7.54 -10.06
C ASP A 245 -25.29 8.00 -8.65
N LEU A 246 -24.23 7.41 -8.13
CA LEU A 246 -23.65 7.80 -6.85
C LEU A 246 -23.13 9.24 -6.87
N TRP A 247 -22.48 9.64 -7.96
CA TRP A 247 -22.02 11.01 -8.15
C TRP A 247 -23.17 12.01 -8.11
N THR A 248 -24.28 11.69 -8.74
CA THR A 248 -25.45 12.58 -8.83
C THR A 248 -26.11 12.78 -7.47
N THR A 249 -26.15 11.75 -6.62
CA THR A 249 -26.75 11.78 -5.30
C THR A 249 -25.83 12.31 -4.20
N ALA A 250 -24.53 12.32 -4.43
CA ALA A 250 -23.52 12.76 -3.48
C ALA A 250 -23.52 14.28 -3.28
N LYS A 251 -23.19 14.72 -2.07
CA LYS A 251 -23.13 16.15 -1.71
C LYS A 251 -21.77 16.75 -2.10
N PRO A 252 -21.73 17.97 -2.65
CA PRO A 252 -20.48 18.71 -2.79
C PRO A 252 -19.76 18.78 -1.43
N TYR A 253 -18.44 18.64 -1.44
CA TYR A 253 -17.66 18.85 -0.23
C TYR A 253 -17.41 20.33 -0.03
N GLU A 254 -17.92 20.87 1.07
CA GLU A 254 -17.66 22.24 1.51
C GLU A 254 -16.71 22.20 2.71
N PRO A 255 -15.52 22.83 2.62
CA PRO A 255 -14.62 22.93 3.77
C PRO A 255 -15.27 23.80 4.86
N LYS A 256 -15.14 23.34 6.10
CA LYS A 256 -15.54 24.12 7.26
C LYS A 256 -14.44 25.04 7.70
#